data_6d22ffaaa0a65cf5f9d6ae3bd84a61af
#
_entry.id   6d22ffaaa0a65cf5f9d6ae3bd84a61af
#
_cell.length_a   1.000
_cell.length_b   1.000
_cell.length_c   1.000
_cell.angle_alpha   90.00
_cell.angle_beta   90.00
_cell.angle_gamma   90.00
#
_symmetry.space_group_name_H-M   'P 1'
#
loop_
_entity.id
_entity.type
_entity.pdbx_description
1 polymer ?
#
loop_
_entity_poly.entity_id
_entity_poly.type
_entity_poly.pdbx_seq_one_letter_code
_entity_poly.pdbx_strand_id
1 'polypeptide(L)'
;MTYAWLDPAERPRQLQYKEYGGSTPVLGGMTAVDEALLRQMGDDAIGVLSTCFYSAQLDNPANKVFVAGMQRDYKVDPGYYASGTYVSAQVLDAALQSIGGKIEDKDALIKALRTGSFPDTARGPVSFDQFGNVVGDVYIRKVEKKDGRLVNTVIKTYPHVSQFWTYDQAAFLKNPVYSRESPPANNLEK
;
A
#
# COMPACT_ATOMS: atom_id res chain seq x y z
N MET A 1 -21.17 3.09 -1.65
CA MET A 1 -19.70 3.00 -1.70
C MET A 1 -19.35 2.34 -3.03
N THR A 2 -18.80 3.11 -3.98
CA THR A 2 -18.55 2.61 -5.35
C THR A 2 -17.11 2.14 -5.44
N TYR A 3 -16.89 0.84 -5.55
CA TYR A 3 -15.57 0.26 -5.85
C TYR A 3 -15.36 0.31 -7.36
N ALA A 4 -14.38 1.07 -7.81
CA ALA A 4 -13.96 1.08 -9.20
C ALA A 4 -12.80 0.11 -9.39
N TRP A 5 -13.03 -0.98 -10.11
CA TRP A 5 -11.97 -1.79 -10.71
C TRP A 5 -11.51 -1.07 -11.97
N LEU A 6 -10.21 -0.83 -12.11
CA LEU A 6 -9.66 -0.22 -13.31
C LEU A 6 -9.24 -1.33 -14.27
N ASP A 7 -9.89 -1.38 -15.42
CA ASP A 7 -9.29 -1.98 -16.61
C ASP A 7 -8.33 -0.94 -17.20
N PRO A 8 -7.05 -1.25 -17.41
CA PRO A 8 -6.10 -0.32 -18.03
C PRO A 8 -6.50 0.13 -19.45
N ALA A 9 -7.38 -0.62 -20.11
CA ALA A 9 -7.89 -0.30 -21.45
C ALA A 9 -9.13 0.61 -21.46
N GLU A 10 -9.78 0.77 -20.29
CA GLU A 10 -10.95 1.64 -20.17
C GLU A 10 -10.59 2.95 -19.45
N ARG A 11 -11.15 4.06 -19.90
CA ARG A 11 -11.11 5.32 -19.14
C ARG A 11 -11.56 5.03 -17.71
N PRO A 12 -10.82 5.47 -16.68
CA PRO A 12 -11.20 5.22 -15.30
C PRO A 12 -12.65 5.61 -15.06
N ARG A 13 -13.45 4.72 -14.48
CA ARG A 13 -14.89 4.98 -14.20
C ARG A 13 -15.11 6.25 -13.39
N GLN A 14 -14.11 6.69 -12.65
CA GLN A 14 -14.11 7.95 -11.91
C GLN A 14 -14.18 9.17 -12.83
N LEU A 15 -13.51 9.12 -13.99
CA LEU A 15 -13.58 10.19 -15.00
C LEU A 15 -14.97 10.23 -15.60
N GLN A 16 -15.51 9.09 -16.00
CA GLN A 16 -16.89 8.99 -16.51
C GLN A 16 -17.89 9.49 -15.48
N TYR A 17 -17.73 9.13 -14.19
CA TYR A 17 -18.62 9.61 -13.14
C TYR A 17 -18.69 11.13 -13.06
N LYS A 18 -17.56 11.83 -13.17
CA LYS A 18 -17.50 13.29 -13.20
C LYS A 18 -18.07 13.88 -14.49
N GLU A 19 -17.79 13.25 -15.64
CA GLU A 19 -18.35 13.66 -16.95
C GLU A 19 -19.89 13.63 -16.95
N TYR A 20 -20.49 12.69 -16.20
CA TYR A 20 -21.94 12.60 -15.99
C TYR A 20 -22.47 13.46 -14.82
N GLY A 21 -21.67 14.41 -14.33
CA GLY A 21 -22.08 15.35 -13.28
C GLY A 21 -22.04 14.82 -11.85
N GLY A 22 -21.39 13.68 -11.62
CA GLY A 22 -21.23 13.12 -10.29
C GLY A 22 -20.36 14.01 -9.41
N SER A 23 -20.85 14.36 -8.21
CA SER A 23 -20.18 15.26 -7.25
C SER A 23 -19.84 14.61 -5.92
N THR A 24 -20.28 13.37 -5.68
CA THR A 24 -19.96 12.63 -4.44
C THR A 24 -18.46 12.31 -4.36
N PRO A 25 -17.81 12.46 -3.19
CA PRO A 25 -16.42 12.09 -3.02
C PRO A 25 -16.15 10.63 -3.40
N VAL A 26 -15.09 10.40 -4.16
CA VAL A 26 -14.67 9.06 -4.59
C VAL A 26 -13.66 8.51 -3.60
N LEU A 27 -13.93 7.31 -3.09
CA LEU A 27 -13.02 6.54 -2.27
C LEU A 27 -12.53 5.34 -3.09
N GLY A 28 -11.23 5.19 -3.20
CA GLY A 28 -10.59 4.10 -3.94
C GLY A 28 -9.66 3.25 -3.08
N GLY A 29 -9.44 2.01 -3.52
CA GLY A 29 -8.32 1.21 -3.03
C GLY A 29 -6.99 1.68 -3.61
N MET A 30 -5.91 0.98 -3.27
CA MET A 30 -4.54 1.34 -3.68
C MET A 30 -4.36 1.39 -5.20
N THR A 31 -5.08 0.55 -5.94
CA THR A 31 -4.98 0.44 -7.41
C THR A 31 -5.69 1.58 -8.14
N ALA A 32 -6.68 2.21 -7.51
CA ALA A 32 -7.56 3.18 -8.19
C ALA A 32 -6.82 4.44 -8.66
N VAL A 33 -5.80 4.85 -7.93
CA VAL A 33 -5.01 6.07 -8.18
C VAL A 33 -3.52 5.81 -7.92
N ASP A 34 -3.01 4.66 -8.36
CA ASP A 34 -1.58 4.37 -8.28
C ASP A 34 -0.77 5.42 -9.05
N GLU A 35 0.43 5.70 -8.61
CA GLU A 35 1.32 6.71 -9.22
C GLU A 35 1.55 6.45 -10.72
N ALA A 36 1.58 5.17 -11.12
CA ALA A 36 1.69 4.80 -12.53
C ALA A 36 0.48 5.24 -13.37
N LEU A 37 -0.71 5.26 -12.76
CA LEU A 37 -1.98 5.61 -13.44
C LEU A 37 -2.27 7.11 -13.39
N LEU A 38 -1.87 7.81 -12.34
CA LEU A 38 -2.17 9.24 -12.15
C LEU A 38 -1.80 10.09 -13.37
N ARG A 39 -0.70 9.75 -14.05
CA ARG A 39 -0.26 10.48 -15.25
C ARG A 39 -1.26 10.42 -16.40
N GLN A 40 -2.07 9.36 -16.45
CA GLN A 40 -3.05 9.14 -17.51
C GLN A 40 -4.45 9.67 -17.14
N MET A 41 -4.70 9.87 -15.84
CA MET A 41 -6.02 10.26 -15.35
C MET A 41 -6.31 11.77 -15.51
N GLY A 42 -5.28 12.60 -15.57
CA GLY A 42 -5.46 14.06 -15.64
C GLY A 42 -6.07 14.65 -14.37
N ASP A 43 -6.46 15.91 -14.45
CA ASP A 43 -6.93 16.71 -13.31
C ASP A 43 -8.26 16.18 -12.71
N ASP A 44 -8.97 15.32 -13.40
CA ASP A 44 -10.20 14.68 -12.91
C ASP A 44 -9.96 13.76 -11.70
N ALA A 45 -8.73 13.28 -11.53
CA ALA A 45 -8.35 12.51 -10.36
C ALA A 45 -8.20 13.35 -9.08
N ILE A 46 -8.11 14.69 -9.21
CA ILE A 46 -7.91 15.57 -8.04
C ILE A 46 -9.04 15.40 -7.03
N GLY A 47 -8.67 15.25 -5.76
CA GLY A 47 -9.60 15.06 -4.65
C GLY A 47 -9.97 13.61 -4.36
N VAL A 48 -9.62 12.65 -5.22
CA VAL A 48 -9.84 11.22 -4.93
C VAL A 48 -9.08 10.82 -3.68
N LEU A 49 -9.78 10.15 -2.76
CA LEU A 49 -9.18 9.57 -1.57
C LEU A 49 -8.88 8.09 -1.80
N SER A 50 -7.75 7.62 -1.29
CA SER A 50 -7.39 6.21 -1.37
C SER A 50 -6.67 5.72 -0.11
N THR A 51 -6.67 4.42 0.10
CA THR A 51 -5.87 3.77 1.13
C THR A 51 -4.79 2.94 0.49
N CYS A 52 -3.57 3.00 1.03
CA CYS A 52 -2.44 2.22 0.54
C CYS A 52 -1.37 2.09 1.63
N PHE A 53 -0.54 1.09 1.49
CA PHE A 53 0.66 0.94 2.34
C PHE A 53 1.87 1.76 1.85
N TYR A 54 1.71 2.54 0.77
CA TYR A 54 2.78 3.31 0.16
C TYR A 54 2.26 4.58 -0.51
N SER A 55 3.13 5.58 -0.57
CA SER A 55 3.02 6.76 -1.45
C SER A 55 4.43 7.23 -1.82
N ALA A 56 4.64 7.65 -3.06
CA ALA A 56 5.88 8.30 -3.47
C ALA A 56 6.14 9.64 -2.70
N GLN A 57 5.12 10.17 -2.03
CA GLN A 57 5.21 11.40 -1.21
C GLN A 57 5.57 11.13 0.26
N LEU A 58 5.91 9.90 0.65
CA LEU A 58 6.36 9.61 2.01
C LEU A 58 7.67 10.34 2.32
N ASP A 59 7.64 11.10 3.42
CA ASP A 59 8.78 11.90 3.88
C ASP A 59 9.71 11.08 4.79
N ASN A 60 10.39 10.09 4.22
CA ASN A 60 11.46 9.38 4.91
C ASN A 60 12.69 9.21 4.00
N PRO A 61 13.91 9.10 4.57
CA PRO A 61 15.15 9.04 3.78
C PRO A 61 15.19 7.91 2.75
N ALA A 62 14.74 6.71 3.12
CA ALA A 62 14.77 5.55 2.25
C ALA A 62 13.84 5.73 1.03
N ASN A 63 12.65 6.32 1.25
CA ASN A 63 11.75 6.64 0.15
C ASN A 63 12.32 7.71 -0.79
N LYS A 64 12.94 8.76 -0.24
CA LYS A 64 13.57 9.81 -1.06
C LYS A 64 14.63 9.24 -1.99
N VAL A 65 15.47 8.34 -1.50
CA VAL A 65 16.47 7.63 -2.34
C VAL A 65 15.81 6.79 -3.41
N PHE A 66 14.78 6.01 -3.05
CA PHE A 66 14.04 5.18 -3.98
C PHE A 66 13.34 6.00 -5.08
N VAL A 67 12.59 7.03 -4.71
CA VAL A 67 11.89 7.92 -5.66
C VAL A 67 12.89 8.62 -6.59
N ALA A 68 13.99 9.16 -6.04
CA ALA A 68 15.03 9.81 -6.84
C ALA A 68 15.67 8.84 -7.86
N GLY A 69 15.92 7.59 -7.46
CA GLY A 69 16.41 6.54 -8.35
C GLY A 69 15.44 6.25 -9.50
N MET A 70 14.16 6.04 -9.17
CA MET A 70 13.13 5.78 -10.17
C MET A 70 12.93 6.94 -11.15
N GLN A 71 12.95 8.17 -10.64
CA GLN A 71 12.86 9.37 -11.48
C GLN A 71 14.09 9.54 -12.38
N ARG A 72 15.29 9.28 -11.85
CA ARG A 72 16.54 9.39 -12.62
C ARG A 72 16.57 8.38 -13.75
N ASP A 73 16.30 7.11 -13.47
CA ASP A 73 16.56 5.99 -14.38
C ASP A 73 15.37 5.70 -15.30
N TYR A 74 14.13 5.84 -14.78
CA TYR A 74 12.91 5.47 -15.49
C TYR A 74 11.97 6.64 -15.79
N LYS A 75 12.26 7.85 -15.29
CA LYS A 75 11.44 9.07 -15.48
C LYS A 75 9.99 8.92 -14.95
N VAL A 76 9.81 8.14 -13.89
CA VAL A 76 8.50 7.86 -13.27
C VAL A 76 8.57 7.96 -11.76
N ASP A 77 7.44 8.28 -11.13
CA ASP A 77 7.25 8.06 -9.71
C ASP A 77 6.89 6.58 -9.46
N PRO A 78 7.49 5.94 -8.45
CA PRO A 78 7.18 4.55 -8.15
C PRO A 78 5.78 4.39 -7.56
N GLY A 79 5.03 3.42 -8.05
CA GLY A 79 3.78 2.99 -7.47
C GLY A 79 3.95 1.89 -6.42
N TYR A 80 2.85 1.38 -5.91
CA TYR A 80 2.87 0.39 -4.82
C TYR A 80 3.50 -0.96 -5.23
N TYR A 81 3.43 -1.38 -6.49
CA TYR A 81 4.13 -2.59 -6.96
C TYR A 81 5.64 -2.43 -6.91
N ALA A 82 6.15 -1.33 -7.46
CA ALA A 82 7.58 -1.04 -7.44
C ALA A 82 8.09 -0.92 -6.00
N SER A 83 7.34 -0.24 -5.11
CA SER A 83 7.70 -0.12 -3.70
C SER A 83 7.68 -1.47 -2.99
N GLY A 84 6.72 -2.34 -3.27
CA GLY A 84 6.65 -3.68 -2.70
C GLY A 84 7.91 -4.49 -3.00
N THR A 85 8.34 -4.51 -4.26
CA THR A 85 9.57 -5.20 -4.68
C THR A 85 10.82 -4.58 -4.05
N TYR A 86 10.93 -3.25 -4.07
CA TYR A 86 12.07 -2.55 -3.48
C TYR A 86 12.18 -2.78 -1.97
N VAL A 87 11.08 -2.66 -1.24
CA VAL A 87 11.03 -2.93 0.21
C VAL A 87 11.35 -4.39 0.53
N SER A 88 10.90 -5.34 -0.30
CA SER A 88 11.27 -6.75 -0.13
C SER A 88 12.78 -6.94 -0.24
N ALA A 89 13.44 -6.24 -1.16
CA ALA A 89 14.91 -6.27 -1.26
C ALA A 89 15.59 -5.63 -0.03
N GLN A 90 15.08 -4.50 0.47
CA GLN A 90 15.59 -3.87 1.69
C GLN A 90 15.47 -4.80 2.92
N VAL A 91 14.32 -5.46 3.07
CA VAL A 91 14.07 -6.41 4.17
C VAL A 91 15.01 -7.62 4.07
N LEU A 92 15.18 -8.17 2.85
CA LEU A 92 16.08 -9.29 2.63
C LEU A 92 17.55 -8.92 2.91
N ASP A 93 17.99 -7.77 2.43
CA ASP A 93 19.35 -7.27 2.65
C ASP A 93 19.62 -7.09 4.16
N ALA A 94 18.73 -6.42 4.89
CA ALA A 94 18.86 -6.24 6.32
C ALA A 94 18.87 -7.58 7.10
N ALA A 95 18.03 -8.54 6.70
CA ALA A 95 18.02 -9.87 7.30
C ALA A 95 19.34 -10.62 7.04
N LEU A 96 19.87 -10.57 5.80
CA LEU A 96 21.15 -11.17 5.46
C LEU A 96 22.31 -10.53 6.23
N GLN A 97 22.34 -9.21 6.35
CA GLN A 97 23.36 -8.51 7.13
C GLN A 97 23.33 -8.96 8.60
N SER A 98 22.12 -9.15 9.17
CA SER A 98 21.98 -9.57 10.58
C SER A 98 22.55 -10.95 10.89
N ILE A 99 22.66 -11.82 9.87
CA ILE A 99 23.25 -13.16 9.97
C ILE A 99 24.67 -13.25 9.37
N GLY A 100 25.32 -12.09 9.16
CA GLY A 100 26.67 -12.00 8.61
C GLY A 100 26.82 -12.48 7.16
N GLY A 101 25.76 -12.36 6.35
CA GLY A 101 25.75 -12.73 4.94
C GLY A 101 25.69 -14.24 4.65
N LYS A 102 25.46 -15.08 5.64
CA LYS A 102 25.43 -16.55 5.53
C LYS A 102 24.12 -17.04 4.88
N ILE A 103 24.00 -16.84 3.57
CA ILE A 103 22.78 -17.17 2.81
C ILE A 103 22.48 -18.69 2.79
N GLU A 104 23.49 -19.53 2.98
CA GLU A 104 23.37 -20.98 3.06
C GLU A 104 22.68 -21.45 4.35
N ASP A 105 22.71 -20.65 5.42
CA ASP A 105 21.97 -20.91 6.65
C ASP A 105 20.51 -20.43 6.51
N LYS A 106 19.71 -21.27 5.86
CA LYS A 106 18.31 -20.97 5.56
C LYS A 106 17.46 -20.77 6.81
N ASP A 107 17.73 -21.54 7.85
CA ASP A 107 16.97 -21.45 9.10
C ASP A 107 17.24 -20.13 9.82
N ALA A 108 18.50 -19.70 9.89
CA ALA A 108 18.87 -18.40 10.43
C ALA A 108 18.25 -17.26 9.62
N LEU A 109 18.27 -17.35 8.27
CA LEU A 109 17.67 -16.34 7.40
C LEU A 109 16.15 -16.25 7.59
N ILE A 110 15.44 -17.37 7.58
CA ILE A 110 13.99 -17.41 7.81
C ILE A 110 13.66 -16.84 9.19
N LYS A 111 14.43 -17.20 10.20
CA LYS A 111 14.25 -16.64 11.55
C LYS A 111 14.47 -15.13 11.55
N ALA A 112 15.55 -14.63 10.93
CA ALA A 112 15.84 -13.20 10.85
C ALA A 112 14.74 -12.44 10.13
N LEU A 113 14.19 -12.97 9.03
CA LEU A 113 13.04 -12.38 8.32
C LEU A 113 11.80 -12.33 9.19
N ARG A 114 11.45 -13.44 9.87
CA ARG A 114 10.21 -13.55 10.65
C ARG A 114 10.22 -12.73 11.94
N THR A 115 11.36 -12.60 12.58
CA THR A 115 11.48 -11.91 13.88
C THR A 115 12.13 -10.54 13.79
N GLY A 116 12.58 -10.16 12.60
CA GLY A 116 13.23 -8.88 12.35
C GLY A 116 12.27 -7.70 12.43
N SER A 117 12.82 -6.56 12.80
CA SER A 117 12.16 -5.25 12.68
C SER A 117 12.97 -4.43 11.69
N PHE A 118 12.28 -3.87 10.71
CA PHE A 118 12.87 -3.14 9.58
C PHE A 118 12.31 -1.71 9.56
N PRO A 119 12.83 -0.81 10.43
CA PRO A 119 12.26 0.53 10.62
C PRO A 119 12.48 1.45 9.42
N ASP A 120 13.56 1.24 8.66
CA ASP A 120 14.07 2.19 7.67
C ASP A 120 13.79 1.72 6.23
N THR A 121 12.55 1.31 5.95
CA THR A 121 12.17 0.95 4.57
C THR A 121 11.52 2.13 3.83
N ALA A 122 11.48 2.04 2.49
CA ALA A 122 10.86 3.08 1.66
C ALA A 122 9.36 3.29 1.98
N ARG A 123 8.67 2.27 2.50
CA ARG A 123 7.26 2.38 2.92
C ARG A 123 7.07 2.77 4.40
N GLY A 124 8.13 3.02 5.14
CA GLY A 124 8.12 3.16 6.59
C GLY A 124 8.42 1.83 7.30
N PRO A 125 8.14 1.73 8.60
CA PRO A 125 8.47 0.54 9.39
C PRO A 125 7.77 -0.72 8.88
N VAL A 126 8.50 -1.83 8.85
CA VAL A 126 7.99 -3.16 8.50
C VAL A 126 8.43 -4.17 9.55
N SER A 127 7.51 -5.00 9.96
CA SER A 127 7.75 -6.24 10.72
C SER A 127 6.78 -7.31 10.26
N PHE A 128 6.88 -8.51 10.83
CA PHE A 128 5.98 -9.61 10.49
C PHE A 128 5.29 -10.15 11.74
N ASP A 129 4.03 -10.53 11.60
CA ASP A 129 3.32 -11.22 12.66
C ASP A 129 3.72 -12.70 12.73
N GLN A 130 3.18 -13.42 13.71
CA GLN A 130 3.47 -14.86 13.91
C GLN A 130 3.07 -15.75 12.72
N PHE A 131 2.21 -15.25 11.82
CA PHE A 131 1.79 -15.95 10.59
C PHE A 131 2.65 -15.57 9.38
N GLY A 132 3.57 -14.63 9.53
CA GLY A 132 4.42 -14.13 8.46
C GLY A 132 3.76 -13.04 7.60
N ASN A 133 2.64 -12.46 8.04
CA ASN A 133 2.04 -11.32 7.36
C ASN A 133 2.68 -10.01 7.82
N VAL A 134 2.75 -9.06 6.90
CA VAL A 134 3.34 -7.75 7.16
C VAL A 134 2.53 -6.98 8.19
N VAL A 135 3.23 -6.45 9.19
CA VAL A 135 2.75 -5.39 10.08
C VAL A 135 3.48 -4.11 9.71
N GLY A 136 2.74 -3.08 9.36
CA GLY A 136 3.33 -1.83 8.89
C GLY A 136 2.29 -0.72 8.79
N ASP A 137 2.74 0.45 8.35
CA ASP A 137 1.88 1.61 8.24
C ASP A 137 0.93 1.52 7.05
N VAL A 138 -0.30 2.02 7.26
CA VAL A 138 -1.31 2.22 6.21
C VAL A 138 -1.64 3.71 6.13
N TYR A 139 -1.65 4.21 4.92
CA TYR A 139 -1.79 5.64 4.63
C TYR A 139 -3.15 5.92 3.97
N ILE A 140 -3.84 6.95 4.45
CA ILE A 140 -4.91 7.58 3.69
C ILE A 140 -4.25 8.65 2.83
N ARG A 141 -4.51 8.58 1.53
CA ARG A 141 -3.92 9.47 0.53
C ARG A 141 -5.01 10.26 -0.18
N LYS A 142 -4.67 11.47 -0.57
CA LYS A 142 -5.51 12.32 -1.41
C LYS A 142 -4.74 12.70 -2.66
N VAL A 143 -5.37 12.59 -3.80
CA VAL A 143 -4.78 13.08 -5.06
C VAL A 143 -4.78 14.59 -5.05
N GLU A 144 -3.62 15.18 -5.21
CA GLU A 144 -3.39 16.62 -5.30
C GLU A 144 -2.46 16.96 -6.47
N LYS A 145 -2.47 18.21 -6.90
CA LYS A 145 -1.53 18.72 -7.91
C LYS A 145 -0.43 19.50 -7.21
N LYS A 146 0.82 19.05 -7.37
CA LYS A 146 2.01 19.72 -6.85
C LYS A 146 3.02 19.89 -7.99
N ASP A 147 3.52 21.09 -8.19
CA ASP A 147 4.51 21.42 -9.23
C ASP A 147 4.10 20.92 -10.63
N GLY A 148 2.80 21.06 -10.95
CA GLY A 148 2.23 20.65 -12.24
C GLY A 148 1.99 19.15 -12.40
N ARG A 149 2.31 18.31 -11.39
CA ARG A 149 2.12 16.86 -11.39
C ARG A 149 1.05 16.42 -10.40
N LEU A 150 0.35 15.35 -10.72
CA LEU A 150 -0.55 14.69 -9.77
C LEU A 150 0.25 13.79 -8.84
N VAL A 151 -0.03 13.89 -7.55
CA VAL A 151 0.63 13.12 -6.48
C VAL A 151 -0.38 12.60 -5.47
N ASN A 152 -0.04 11.51 -4.80
CA ASN A 152 -0.80 10.94 -3.69
C ASN A 152 -0.28 11.52 -2.37
N THR A 153 -0.79 12.67 -1.93
CA THR A 153 -0.42 13.26 -0.64
C THR A 153 -0.97 12.41 0.50
N VAL A 154 -0.11 12.04 1.43
CA VAL A 154 -0.53 11.37 2.67
C VAL A 154 -1.22 12.38 3.58
N ILE A 155 -2.48 12.12 3.91
CA ILE A 155 -3.28 12.98 4.80
C ILE A 155 -3.51 12.36 6.19
N LYS A 156 -3.33 11.04 6.32
CA LYS A 156 -3.39 10.33 7.60
C LYS A 156 -2.57 9.05 7.54
N THR A 157 -1.89 8.75 8.65
CA THR A 157 -1.18 7.48 8.85
C THR A 157 -1.85 6.69 9.95
N TYR A 158 -2.06 5.41 9.72
CA TYR A 158 -2.39 4.41 10.73
C TYR A 158 -1.14 3.56 10.93
N PRO A 159 -0.44 3.69 12.08
CA PRO A 159 0.81 3.01 12.31
C PRO A 159 0.58 1.54 12.72
N HIS A 160 1.54 0.68 12.39
CA HIS A 160 1.59 -0.72 12.84
C HIS A 160 0.31 -1.52 12.61
N VAL A 161 -0.30 -1.37 11.44
CA VAL A 161 -1.51 -2.11 11.08
C VAL A 161 -1.15 -3.57 10.79
N SER A 162 -1.77 -4.49 11.54
CA SER A 162 -1.71 -5.93 11.30
C SER A 162 -2.92 -6.42 10.50
N GLN A 163 -2.90 -7.67 10.06
CA GLN A 163 -4.03 -8.31 9.41
C GLN A 163 -5.30 -8.36 10.28
N PHE A 164 -5.16 -8.27 11.60
CA PHE A 164 -6.28 -8.29 12.54
C PHE A 164 -6.82 -6.90 12.84
N TRP A 165 -6.14 -5.82 12.42
CA TRP A 165 -6.51 -4.44 12.69
C TRP A 165 -6.74 -4.23 14.21
N THR A 166 -7.94 -3.84 14.60
CA THR A 166 -8.33 -3.63 16.00
C THR A 166 -9.05 -4.84 16.62
N TYR A 167 -9.20 -5.94 15.88
CA TYR A 167 -9.88 -7.14 16.38
C TYR A 167 -8.97 -7.92 17.32
N ASP A 168 -9.56 -8.52 18.36
CA ASP A 168 -8.88 -9.52 19.17
C ASP A 168 -8.55 -10.73 18.29
N GLN A 169 -7.26 -11.04 18.20
CA GLN A 169 -6.75 -12.09 17.31
C GLN A 169 -7.33 -13.47 17.66
N ALA A 170 -7.41 -13.80 18.98
CA ALA A 170 -7.89 -15.11 19.41
C ALA A 170 -9.37 -15.29 19.14
N ALA A 171 -10.17 -14.23 19.30
CA ALA A 171 -11.57 -14.23 18.95
C ALA A 171 -11.77 -14.30 17.42
N PHE A 172 -11.00 -13.54 16.66
CA PHE A 172 -11.07 -13.55 15.19
C PHE A 172 -10.76 -14.92 14.59
N LEU A 173 -9.74 -15.60 15.10
CA LEU A 173 -9.33 -16.94 14.62
C LEU A 173 -10.31 -18.06 14.97
N LYS A 174 -11.31 -17.82 15.84
CA LYS A 174 -12.39 -18.75 16.11
C LYS A 174 -13.52 -18.67 15.08
N ASN A 175 -13.53 -17.64 14.25
CA ASN A 175 -14.52 -17.54 13.18
C ASN A 175 -14.36 -18.70 12.20
N PRO A 176 -15.47 -19.26 11.68
CA PRO A 176 -15.39 -20.29 10.66
C PRO A 176 -14.74 -19.77 9.39
N VAL A 177 -14.17 -20.67 8.61
CA VAL A 177 -13.61 -20.33 7.29
C VAL A 177 -14.70 -19.69 6.43
N TYR A 178 -14.32 -18.68 5.64
CA TYR A 178 -15.24 -18.00 4.75
C TYR A 178 -15.99 -19.00 3.84
N SER A 179 -17.30 -18.86 3.80
CA SER A 179 -18.20 -19.68 2.97
C SER A 179 -19.42 -18.85 2.57
N ARG A 180 -20.37 -19.45 1.84
CA ARG A 180 -21.66 -18.82 1.56
C ARG A 180 -22.44 -18.42 2.83
N GLU A 181 -22.22 -19.15 3.90
CA GLU A 181 -22.95 -19.01 5.17
C GLU A 181 -22.15 -18.22 6.20
N SER A 182 -20.84 -18.01 5.96
CA SER A 182 -19.95 -17.31 6.89
C SER A 182 -18.93 -16.45 6.14
N PRO A 183 -18.77 -15.17 6.51
CA PRO A 183 -19.57 -14.46 7.52
C PRO A 183 -21.00 -14.27 7.04
N PRO A 184 -21.97 -14.35 7.94
CA PRO A 184 -23.35 -14.06 7.59
C PRO A 184 -23.45 -12.60 7.13
N ALA A 185 -24.16 -12.37 6.04
CA ALA A 185 -24.33 -11.05 5.43
C ALA A 185 -25.19 -10.07 6.26
N ASN A 186 -25.56 -10.44 7.47
CA ASN A 186 -26.50 -9.73 8.35
C ASN A 186 -26.03 -8.33 8.77
N ASN A 187 -24.77 -7.98 8.56
CA ASN A 187 -24.24 -6.66 8.89
C ASN A 187 -24.35 -5.64 7.74
N LEU A 188 -24.82 -6.07 6.58
CA LEU A 188 -25.01 -5.21 5.41
C LEU A 188 -26.41 -4.57 5.37
N GLU A 189 -27.33 -5.01 6.23
CA GLU A 189 -28.73 -4.58 6.25
C GLU A 189 -29.06 -3.62 7.41
N LYS A 190 -28.05 -3.02 8.06
CA LYS A 190 -28.26 -2.05 9.15
C LYS A 190 -27.83 -0.66 8.73
#